data_c169cb00dc1d218966b1a12e5ce2ca4e
#
_entry.id   c169cb00dc1d218966b1a12e5ce2ca4e
#
_cell.length_a   1.000
_cell.length_b   1.000
_cell.length_c   1.000
_cell.angle_alpha   90.00
_cell.angle_beta   90.00
_cell.angle_gamma   90.00
#
_symmetry.space_group_name_H-M   'P 1'
#
loop_
_entity.id
_entity.type
_entity.pdbx_description
1 polymer ?
#
loop_
_entity_poly.entity_id
_entity_poly.type
_entity_poly.pdbx_seq_one_letter_code
_entity_poly.pdbx_strand_id
1 'polypeptide(L)'
;NTIPFDIHAFIDQFEEQSDFTLESNNLLKFQESYKDNDLIVIPRLIDVSETIMIMSHEPGESFEECKLNKYQKNKLAMLFGLFTRNNQHILNYNHGDLHKGNWKIRKSDKDDNHQLVIYDFGFCWTVPREKHHLIELTYDAFESSDKEHQELGSLAEIFHSLVIYDRDDKAID
;
A
#
# COMPACT_ATOMS: atom_id res chain seq x y z
N ASN A 1 -3.36 -20.46 -24.89
CA ASN A 1 -3.15 -19.23 -24.10
C ASN A 1 -2.43 -19.62 -22.81
N THR A 2 -1.12 -19.72 -22.86
CA THR A 2 -0.27 -19.83 -21.69
C THR A 2 -0.04 -18.41 -21.17
N ILE A 3 -0.49 -18.12 -19.97
CA ILE A 3 -0.06 -16.90 -19.28
C ILE A 3 1.45 -17.09 -19.05
N PRO A 4 2.32 -16.20 -19.53
CA PRO A 4 3.74 -16.33 -19.26
C PRO A 4 3.96 -16.05 -17.76
N PHE A 5 4.07 -17.13 -16.99
CA PHE A 5 4.33 -17.08 -15.57
C PHE A 5 5.81 -17.43 -15.36
N ASP A 6 6.59 -16.46 -14.90
CA ASP A 6 7.98 -16.70 -14.52
C ASP A 6 8.00 -17.33 -13.13
N ILE A 7 8.19 -18.65 -13.11
CA ILE A 7 8.18 -19.42 -11.87
C ILE A 7 9.41 -19.09 -10.99
N HIS A 8 10.55 -18.68 -11.58
CA HIS A 8 11.73 -18.32 -10.82
C HIS A 8 11.52 -16.97 -10.12
N ALA A 9 11.05 -15.97 -10.85
CA ALA A 9 10.70 -14.68 -10.23
C ALA A 9 9.63 -14.82 -9.13
N PHE A 10 8.70 -15.75 -9.29
CA PHE A 10 7.71 -16.05 -8.25
C PHE A 10 8.33 -16.70 -7.01
N ILE A 11 9.24 -17.67 -7.20
CA ILE A 11 9.94 -18.32 -6.09
C ILE A 11 10.82 -17.32 -5.35
N ASP A 12 11.61 -16.52 -6.07
CA ASP A 12 12.47 -15.50 -5.50
C ASP A 12 11.65 -14.51 -4.66
N GLN A 13 10.51 -14.05 -5.18
CA GLN A 13 9.60 -13.15 -4.48
C GLN A 13 8.97 -13.80 -3.25
N PHE A 14 8.69 -15.09 -3.30
CA PHE A 14 8.16 -15.84 -2.16
C PHE A 14 9.22 -16.06 -1.07
N GLU A 15 10.47 -16.34 -1.46
CA GLU A 15 11.60 -16.44 -0.53
C GLU A 15 11.87 -15.09 0.17
N GLU A 16 11.83 -13.98 -0.57
CA GLU A 16 11.93 -12.63 0.01
C GLU A 16 10.83 -12.35 1.04
N GLN A 17 9.58 -12.78 0.79
CA GLN A 17 8.48 -12.62 1.73
C GLN A 17 8.60 -13.50 3.00
N SER A 18 9.44 -14.51 2.98
CA SER A 18 9.68 -15.38 4.14
C SER A 18 10.77 -14.86 5.10
N ASP A 19 11.50 -13.80 4.70
CA ASP A 19 12.51 -13.15 5.53
C ASP A 19 11.90 -11.94 6.28
N PHE A 20 11.60 -12.12 7.56
CA PHE A 20 11.06 -11.05 8.40
C PHE A 20 12.01 -9.86 8.59
N THR A 21 13.28 -9.97 8.26
CA THR A 21 14.18 -8.81 8.31
C THR A 21 13.82 -7.80 7.23
N LEU A 22 13.35 -8.25 6.06
CA LEU A 22 12.85 -7.37 4.99
C LEU A 22 11.54 -6.70 5.40
N GLU A 23 10.58 -7.45 5.94
CA GLU A 23 9.32 -6.89 6.44
C GLU A 23 9.57 -5.88 7.56
N SER A 24 10.48 -6.17 8.49
CA SER A 24 10.81 -5.24 9.58
C SER A 24 11.40 -3.92 9.09
N ASN A 25 12.22 -3.95 8.04
CA ASN A 25 12.75 -2.74 7.41
C ASN A 25 11.62 -1.89 6.80
N ASN A 26 10.64 -2.54 6.19
CA ASN A 26 9.45 -1.87 5.67
C ASN A 26 8.62 -1.25 6.81
N LEU A 27 8.35 -2.03 7.86
CA LEU A 27 7.65 -1.58 9.06
C LEU A 27 8.32 -0.32 9.67
N LEU A 28 9.65 -0.33 9.83
CA LEU A 28 10.40 0.81 10.39
C LEU A 28 10.28 2.07 9.54
N LYS A 29 10.25 1.97 8.21
CA LYS A 29 10.02 3.10 7.32
C LYS A 29 8.63 3.71 7.52
N PHE A 30 7.59 2.87 7.63
CA PHE A 30 6.25 3.34 7.93
C PHE A 30 6.15 3.96 9.32
N GLN A 31 6.77 3.35 10.35
CA GLN A 31 6.83 3.92 11.68
C GLN A 31 7.42 5.34 11.68
N GLU A 32 8.56 5.53 11.03
CA GLU A 32 9.20 6.85 10.94
C GLU A 32 8.33 7.85 10.18
N SER A 33 7.69 7.43 9.08
CA SER A 33 6.84 8.29 8.27
C SER A 33 5.56 8.74 8.98
N TYR A 34 5.03 7.92 9.88
CA TYR A 34 3.76 8.17 10.57
C TYR A 34 3.89 8.39 12.08
N LYS A 35 5.11 8.56 12.63
CA LYS A 35 5.36 8.73 14.07
C LYS A 35 4.60 9.88 14.72
N ASP A 36 4.39 10.97 13.98
CA ASP A 36 3.70 12.17 14.45
C ASP A 36 2.23 12.23 13.98
N ASN A 37 1.69 11.12 13.45
CA ASN A 37 0.33 11.05 12.94
C ASN A 37 -0.60 10.38 13.94
N ASP A 38 -1.53 11.12 14.50
CA ASP A 38 -2.48 10.61 15.49
C ASP A 38 -3.60 9.73 14.89
N LEU A 39 -3.75 9.67 13.56
CA LEU A 39 -4.84 8.94 12.90
C LEU A 39 -4.40 7.62 12.26
N ILE A 40 -3.10 7.45 12.00
CA ILE A 40 -2.51 6.23 11.46
C ILE A 40 -1.64 5.58 12.53
N VAL A 41 -1.93 4.34 12.84
CA VAL A 41 -1.20 3.56 13.84
C VAL A 41 -0.42 2.46 13.16
N ILE A 42 0.88 2.47 13.35
CA ILE A 42 1.80 1.44 12.87
C ILE A 42 2.35 0.69 14.09
N PRO A 43 2.26 -0.65 14.14
CA PRO A 43 2.81 -1.43 15.25
C PRO A 43 4.30 -1.13 15.46
N ARG A 44 4.74 -1.12 16.71
CA ARG A 44 6.14 -0.89 17.04
C ARG A 44 6.92 -2.20 16.96
N LEU A 45 8.01 -2.22 16.20
CA LEU A 45 8.95 -3.34 16.18
C LEU A 45 9.60 -3.50 17.55
N ILE A 46 9.61 -4.71 18.08
CA ILE A 46 10.23 -5.05 19.37
C ILE A 46 11.50 -5.84 19.13
N ASP A 47 11.44 -6.88 18.30
CA ASP A 47 12.57 -7.74 17.98
C ASP A 47 12.35 -8.42 16.62
N VAL A 48 13.43 -8.81 15.94
CA VAL A 48 13.36 -9.47 14.64
C VAL A 48 14.54 -10.39 14.39
N SER A 49 14.26 -11.51 13.74
CA SER A 49 15.21 -12.41 13.08
C SER A 49 14.67 -12.77 11.69
N GLU A 50 15.41 -13.53 10.90
CA GLU A 50 14.95 -14.01 9.59
C GLU A 50 13.59 -14.75 9.67
N THR A 51 13.35 -15.48 10.76
CA THR A 51 12.19 -16.37 10.90
C THR A 51 11.14 -15.92 11.92
N ILE A 52 11.42 -14.89 12.71
CA ILE A 52 10.52 -14.40 13.76
C ILE A 52 10.58 -12.88 13.79
N MET A 53 9.39 -12.25 13.80
CA MET A 53 9.24 -10.82 14.06
C MET A 53 8.30 -10.62 15.24
N ILE A 54 8.70 -9.80 16.19
CA ILE A 54 7.92 -9.44 17.37
C ILE A 54 7.59 -7.95 17.31
N MET A 55 6.31 -7.62 17.35
CA MET A 55 5.83 -6.24 17.33
C MET A 55 4.80 -5.98 18.43
N SER A 56 4.52 -4.71 18.70
CA SER A 56 3.47 -4.34 19.67
C SER A 56 2.12 -4.82 19.14
N HIS A 57 1.28 -5.29 20.08
CA HIS A 57 -0.11 -5.58 19.77
C HIS A 57 -0.92 -4.28 19.74
N GLU A 58 -1.44 -3.93 18.58
CA GLU A 58 -2.29 -2.77 18.39
C GLU A 58 -3.75 -3.25 18.21
N PRO A 59 -4.61 -3.11 19.25
CA PRO A 59 -5.99 -3.60 19.15
C PRO A 59 -6.80 -2.79 18.15
N GLY A 60 -7.79 -3.43 17.53
CA GLY A 60 -8.74 -2.80 16.61
C GLY A 60 -9.78 -3.79 16.15
N GLU A 61 -10.87 -3.27 15.59
CA GLU A 61 -12.00 -4.03 15.04
C GLU A 61 -11.91 -4.04 13.52
N SER A 62 -12.44 -5.09 12.89
CA SER A 62 -12.65 -5.09 11.45
C SER A 62 -13.72 -4.06 11.05
N PHE A 63 -13.75 -3.66 9.79
CA PHE A 63 -14.77 -2.73 9.30
C PHE A 63 -16.20 -3.26 9.49
N GLU A 64 -16.38 -4.57 9.39
CA GLU A 64 -17.66 -5.25 9.55
C GLU A 64 -18.13 -5.28 11.01
N GLU A 65 -17.22 -5.39 11.97
CA GLU A 65 -17.51 -5.43 13.41
C GLU A 65 -17.74 -4.04 13.98
N CYS A 66 -17.08 -3.03 13.43
CA CYS A 66 -17.13 -1.66 13.91
C CYS A 66 -18.47 -0.99 13.59
N LYS A 67 -19.22 -0.59 14.64
CA LYS A 67 -20.53 0.07 14.49
C LYS A 67 -20.38 1.54 14.14
N LEU A 68 -20.10 1.83 12.88
CA LEU A 68 -19.90 3.18 12.37
C LEU A 68 -21.14 3.76 11.73
N ASN A 69 -21.45 5.03 12.03
CA ASN A 69 -22.44 5.80 11.29
C ASN A 69 -21.88 6.24 9.91
N LYS A 70 -22.75 6.80 9.06
CA LYS A 70 -22.38 7.22 7.70
C LYS A 70 -21.24 8.25 7.69
N TYR A 71 -21.26 9.22 8.61
CA TYR A 71 -20.23 10.25 8.70
C TYR A 71 -18.86 9.65 9.05
N GLN A 72 -18.82 8.75 10.03
CA GLN A 72 -17.60 8.05 10.45
C GLN A 72 -17.04 7.18 9.33
N LYS A 73 -17.90 6.46 8.58
CA LYS A 73 -17.51 5.68 7.41
C LYS A 73 -16.85 6.54 6.32
N ASN A 74 -17.46 7.69 6.02
CA ASN A 74 -16.91 8.62 5.03
C ASN A 74 -15.56 9.20 5.49
N LYS A 75 -15.43 9.53 6.77
CA LYS A 75 -14.19 10.04 7.34
C LYS A 75 -13.06 8.99 7.27
N LEU A 76 -13.34 7.73 7.58
CA LEU A 76 -12.38 6.63 7.47
C LEU A 76 -12.01 6.35 6.01
N ALA A 77 -12.98 6.38 5.09
CA ALA A 77 -12.69 6.21 3.67
C ALA A 77 -11.76 7.32 3.14
N MET A 78 -11.98 8.56 3.58
CA MET A 78 -11.09 9.68 3.25
C MET A 78 -9.70 9.49 3.87
N LEU A 79 -9.62 9.08 5.14
CA LEU A 79 -8.35 8.82 5.82
C LEU A 79 -7.56 7.72 5.10
N PHE A 80 -8.22 6.63 4.70
CA PHE A 80 -7.61 5.55 3.94
C PHE A 80 -7.10 6.03 2.57
N GLY A 81 -7.91 6.81 1.86
CA GLY A 81 -7.51 7.43 0.59
C GLY A 81 -6.33 8.39 0.75
N LEU A 82 -6.29 9.18 1.83
CA LEU A 82 -5.15 10.06 2.13
C LEU A 82 -3.89 9.25 2.48
N PHE A 83 -4.02 8.16 3.24
CA PHE A 83 -2.91 7.25 3.54
C PHE A 83 -2.29 6.69 2.26
N THR A 84 -3.09 6.12 1.36
CA THR A 84 -2.60 5.55 0.11
C THR A 84 -1.96 6.60 -0.80
N ARG A 85 -2.59 7.77 -0.95
CA ARG A 85 -2.04 8.88 -1.76
C ARG A 85 -0.75 9.46 -1.20
N ASN A 86 -0.67 9.65 0.11
CA ASN A 86 0.55 10.13 0.76
C ASN A 86 1.72 9.16 0.52
N ASN A 87 1.47 7.86 0.64
CA ASN A 87 2.48 6.84 0.37
C ASN A 87 2.93 6.86 -1.09
N GLN A 88 1.99 7.01 -2.02
CA GLN A 88 2.28 6.98 -3.45
C GLN A 88 2.98 8.24 -3.95
N HIS A 89 2.48 9.43 -3.60
CA HIS A 89 2.90 10.69 -4.21
C HIS A 89 3.97 11.43 -3.40
N ILE A 90 3.98 11.28 -2.08
CA ILE A 90 4.89 12.03 -1.20
C ILE A 90 6.05 11.16 -0.74
N LEU A 91 5.75 10.00 -0.18
CA LEU A 91 6.76 9.12 0.39
C LEU A 91 7.41 8.22 -0.68
N ASN A 92 6.71 8.00 -1.78
CA ASN A 92 7.08 6.98 -2.79
C ASN A 92 7.41 5.63 -2.14
N TYR A 93 6.58 5.24 -1.18
CA TYR A 93 6.74 4.00 -0.47
C TYR A 93 5.37 3.40 -0.17
N ASN A 94 4.98 2.38 -0.92
CA ASN A 94 3.62 1.88 -0.97
C ASN A 94 3.50 0.55 -0.25
N HIS A 95 2.43 0.41 0.53
CA HIS A 95 1.97 -0.86 1.04
C HIS A 95 1.20 -1.57 -0.09
N GLY A 96 1.71 -2.68 -0.57
CA GLY A 96 1.21 -3.36 -1.77
C GLY A 96 0.05 -4.31 -1.52
N ASP A 97 -0.28 -4.62 -0.25
CA ASP A 97 -1.31 -5.60 0.11
C ASP A 97 -2.26 -5.07 1.19
N LEU A 98 -2.96 -3.97 0.92
CA LEU A 98 -3.95 -3.36 1.83
C LEU A 98 -5.32 -4.03 1.77
N HIS A 99 -5.37 -5.36 1.76
CA HIS A 99 -6.64 -6.06 1.89
C HIS A 99 -7.22 -5.90 3.32
N LYS A 100 -8.51 -6.20 3.49
CA LYS A 100 -9.23 -5.96 4.76
C LYS A 100 -8.70 -6.73 5.98
N GLY A 101 -7.82 -7.69 5.81
CA GLY A 101 -7.13 -8.39 6.88
C GLY A 101 -5.94 -7.62 7.43
N ASN A 102 -5.36 -6.73 6.63
CA ASN A 102 -4.12 -6.02 6.94
C ASN A 102 -4.35 -4.61 7.50
N TRP A 103 -5.59 -4.26 7.83
CA TRP A 103 -5.89 -3.04 8.58
C TRP A 103 -7.10 -3.23 9.50
N LYS A 104 -7.14 -2.44 10.56
CA LYS A 104 -8.23 -2.40 11.53
C LYS A 104 -8.58 -0.98 11.90
N ILE A 105 -9.71 -0.82 12.55
CA ILE A 105 -10.22 0.45 13.05
C ILE A 105 -10.16 0.43 14.56
N ARG A 106 -9.63 1.50 15.14
CA ARG A 106 -9.60 1.70 16.59
C ARG A 106 -10.20 3.06 16.93
N LYS A 107 -10.98 3.14 18.00
CA LYS A 107 -11.37 4.44 18.54
C LYS A 107 -10.15 5.08 19.20
N SER A 108 -9.92 6.37 18.93
CA SER A 108 -8.85 7.12 19.58
C SER A 108 -9.14 7.28 21.08
N ASP A 109 -8.11 7.15 21.91
CA ASP A 109 -8.21 7.41 23.35
C ASP A 109 -8.18 8.91 23.68
N LYS A 110 -7.77 9.74 22.72
CA LYS A 110 -7.58 11.19 22.93
C LYS A 110 -8.83 12.01 22.55
N ASP A 111 -9.61 11.51 21.60
CA ASP A 111 -10.76 12.22 21.03
C ASP A 111 -11.81 11.25 20.48
N ASP A 112 -12.89 11.78 19.90
CA ASP A 112 -13.95 10.97 19.28
C ASP A 112 -13.60 10.47 17.86
N ASN A 113 -12.35 10.60 17.42
CA ASN A 113 -11.91 10.13 16.13
C ASN A 113 -11.67 8.61 16.11
N HIS A 114 -11.64 8.08 14.90
CA HIS A 114 -11.18 6.72 14.64
C HIS A 114 -9.80 6.76 13.98
N GLN A 115 -8.97 5.79 14.33
CA GLN A 115 -7.64 5.57 13.80
C GLN A 115 -7.66 4.36 12.87
N LEU A 116 -6.81 4.38 11.86
CA LEU A 116 -6.47 3.18 11.07
C LEU A 116 -5.22 2.55 11.66
N VAL A 117 -5.31 1.29 12.00
CA VAL A 117 -4.17 0.45 12.38
C VAL A 117 -3.78 -0.37 11.15
N ILE A 118 -2.54 -0.26 10.71
CA ILE A 118 -2.04 -0.93 9.51
C ILE A 118 -1.05 -2.02 9.94
N TYR A 119 -1.18 -3.19 9.33
CA TYR A 119 -0.35 -4.38 9.58
C TYR A 119 0.24 -4.93 8.29
N ASP A 120 1.11 -5.94 8.43
CA ASP A 120 1.66 -6.74 7.35
C ASP A 120 2.40 -5.90 6.29
N PHE A 121 3.66 -5.62 6.56
CA PHE A 121 4.53 -4.84 5.69
C PHE A 121 5.42 -5.72 4.80
N GLY A 122 5.08 -7.01 4.65
CA GLY A 122 5.84 -7.97 3.85
C GLY A 122 5.89 -7.63 2.37
N PHE A 123 4.84 -6.98 1.85
CA PHE A 123 4.82 -6.55 0.46
C PHE A 123 4.72 -5.02 0.35
N CYS A 124 5.87 -4.38 0.18
CA CYS A 124 5.98 -2.93 -0.06
C CYS A 124 6.79 -2.66 -1.33
N TRP A 125 6.45 -1.58 -2.04
CA TRP A 125 7.11 -1.23 -3.29
C TRP A 125 7.29 0.28 -3.45
N THR A 126 8.25 0.64 -4.30
CA THR A 126 8.53 2.02 -4.70
C THR A 126 8.40 2.16 -6.20
N VAL A 127 8.07 3.36 -6.68
CA VAL A 127 8.12 3.67 -8.11
C VAL A 127 9.49 4.25 -8.44
N PRO A 128 10.21 3.72 -9.43
CA PRO A 128 11.45 4.33 -9.90
C PRO A 128 11.23 5.79 -10.28
N ARG A 129 12.21 6.65 -9.99
CA ARG A 129 12.06 8.11 -10.19
C ARG A 129 11.72 8.50 -11.62
N GLU A 130 12.29 7.81 -12.57
CA GLU A 130 12.04 7.98 -14.02
C GLU A 130 10.59 7.66 -14.42
N LYS A 131 9.88 6.87 -13.61
CA LYS A 131 8.47 6.51 -13.82
C LYS A 131 7.48 7.36 -13.02
N HIS A 132 7.93 8.30 -12.18
CA HIS A 132 7.04 9.12 -11.35
C HIS A 132 6.03 9.92 -12.16
N HIS A 133 6.43 10.41 -13.35
CA HIS A 133 5.53 11.12 -14.25
C HIS A 133 4.32 10.28 -14.70
N LEU A 134 4.44 8.95 -14.71
CA LEU A 134 3.33 8.04 -15.05
C LEU A 134 2.26 8.01 -13.95
N ILE A 135 2.64 8.21 -12.70
CA ILE A 135 1.70 8.32 -11.57
C ILE A 135 0.86 9.59 -11.73
N GLU A 136 1.49 10.72 -12.08
CA GLU A 136 0.82 12.00 -12.33
C GLU A 136 -0.15 11.87 -13.51
N LEU A 137 0.30 11.29 -14.63
CA LEU A 137 -0.54 11.04 -15.79
C LEU A 137 -1.74 10.13 -15.46
N THR A 138 -1.54 9.10 -14.65
CA THR A 138 -2.64 8.23 -14.22
C THR A 138 -3.66 9.00 -13.38
N TYR A 139 -3.20 9.90 -12.51
CA TYR A 139 -4.07 10.74 -11.69
C TYR A 139 -4.88 11.72 -12.55
N ASP A 140 -4.22 12.42 -13.47
CA ASP A 140 -4.86 13.36 -14.41
C ASP A 140 -5.92 12.66 -15.27
N ALA A 141 -5.62 11.43 -15.73
CA ALA A 141 -6.55 10.63 -16.50
C ALA A 141 -7.78 10.19 -15.65
N PHE A 142 -7.63 9.93 -14.36
CA PHE A 142 -8.76 9.66 -13.46
C PHE A 142 -9.60 10.90 -13.16
N GLU A 143 -8.99 12.06 -12.98
CA GLU A 143 -9.72 13.32 -12.75
C GLU A 143 -10.47 13.80 -14.00
N SER A 144 -9.92 13.55 -15.19
CA SER A 144 -10.52 13.95 -16.47
C SER A 144 -11.63 12.98 -16.94
N SER A 145 -11.74 11.80 -16.33
CA SER A 145 -12.71 10.75 -16.73
C SER A 145 -14.19 11.13 -16.56
N ASP A 146 -14.52 12.26 -15.93
CA ASP A 146 -15.86 12.85 -15.94
C ASP A 146 -16.30 13.39 -17.34
N LYS A 147 -15.42 13.36 -18.34
CA LYS A 147 -15.66 13.77 -19.71
C LYS A 147 -15.49 12.60 -20.68
N GLU A 148 -16.60 11.85 -20.87
CA GLU A 148 -16.87 10.94 -21.98
C GLU A 148 -15.72 10.04 -22.51
N HIS A 149 -15.81 8.76 -22.22
CA HIS A 149 -15.38 7.54 -22.99
C HIS A 149 -14.10 7.55 -23.87
N GLN A 150 -13.49 8.68 -24.17
CA GLN A 150 -12.26 8.77 -24.99
C GLN A 150 -10.98 8.45 -24.21
N GLU A 151 -11.01 8.46 -22.89
CA GLU A 151 -9.82 8.38 -22.02
C GLU A 151 -9.55 7.00 -21.42
N LEU A 152 -10.48 6.06 -21.55
CA LEU A 152 -10.23 4.66 -21.18
C LEU A 152 -9.09 4.03 -22.00
N GLY A 153 -8.85 4.50 -23.22
CA GLY A 153 -7.72 4.11 -24.05
C GLY A 153 -6.38 4.56 -23.44
N SER A 154 -6.31 5.83 -23.01
CA SER A 154 -5.08 6.38 -22.43
C SER A 154 -4.74 5.75 -21.07
N LEU A 155 -5.73 5.45 -20.23
CA LEU A 155 -5.53 4.69 -19.00
C LEU A 155 -5.00 3.29 -19.27
N ALA A 156 -5.58 2.58 -20.26
CA ALA A 156 -5.09 1.26 -20.65
C ALA A 156 -3.66 1.32 -21.17
N GLU A 157 -3.29 2.34 -21.94
CA GLU A 157 -1.93 2.57 -22.44
C GLU A 157 -0.95 2.89 -21.30
N ILE A 158 -1.36 3.70 -20.29
CA ILE A 158 -0.55 4.00 -19.12
C ILE A 158 -0.34 2.73 -18.28
N PHE A 159 -1.40 1.98 -18.02
CA PHE A 159 -1.27 0.70 -17.30
C PHE A 159 -0.42 -0.31 -18.09
N HIS A 160 -0.59 -0.38 -19.40
CA HIS A 160 0.22 -1.24 -20.24
C HIS A 160 1.69 -0.85 -20.21
N SER A 161 2.02 0.45 -20.25
CA SER A 161 3.40 0.93 -20.13
C SER A 161 3.99 0.69 -18.74
N LEU A 162 3.19 0.80 -17.67
CA LEU A 162 3.62 0.45 -16.31
C LEU A 162 3.93 -1.04 -16.16
N VAL A 163 3.13 -1.90 -16.77
CA VAL A 163 3.28 -3.37 -16.69
C VAL A 163 4.40 -3.90 -17.61
N ILE A 164 4.59 -3.32 -18.78
CA ILE A 164 5.59 -3.79 -19.77
C ILE A 164 7.01 -3.35 -19.37
N TYR A 165 7.20 -2.18 -18.76
CA TYR A 165 8.53 -1.69 -18.40
C TYR A 165 9.22 -2.47 -17.28
N ASP A 166 8.49 -3.27 -16.52
CA ASP A 166 9.12 -4.19 -15.56
C ASP A 166 9.72 -5.44 -16.24
N ARG A 167 9.45 -5.63 -17.55
CA ARG A 167 9.98 -6.76 -18.34
C ARG A 167 11.19 -6.44 -19.21
N ASP A 168 11.50 -5.17 -19.44
CA ASP A 168 12.42 -4.77 -20.52
C ASP A 168 13.84 -4.40 -20.07
N ASP A 169 14.26 -4.71 -18.84
CA ASP A 169 15.69 -4.70 -18.53
C ASP A 169 16.45 -5.96 -19.00
N LYS A 170 15.75 -6.86 -19.68
CA LYS A 170 16.37 -7.94 -20.45
C LYS A 170 15.73 -8.00 -21.83
N ALA A 171 16.36 -7.29 -22.77
CA ALA A 171 16.12 -7.55 -24.19
C ALA A 171 16.29 -9.07 -24.42
N ILE A 172 15.25 -9.70 -24.94
CA ILE A 172 15.33 -11.06 -25.47
C ILE A 172 15.95 -10.90 -26.87
N ASP A 173 17.24 -11.28 -26.99
CA ASP A 173 17.87 -11.57 -28.29
C ASP A 173 17.22 -12.79 -28.96
#